data_9a1695050ae8e3a284beecaf570cedb2
#
_entry.id   9a1695050ae8e3a284beecaf570cedb2
#
_cell.length_a   1.000
_cell.length_b   1.000
_cell.length_c   1.000
_cell.angle_alpha   90.00
_cell.angle_beta   90.00
_cell.angle_gamma   90.00
#
_symmetry.space_group_name_H-M   'P 1'
#
loop_
_entity.id
_entity.type
_entity.pdbx_description
1 polymer ?
#
loop_
_entity_poly.entity_id
_entity_poly.type
_entity_poly.pdbx_seq_one_letter_code
_entity_poly.pdbx_strand_id
1 'polypeptide(L)'
;MTTGTAIKTMLQLATPSTRQMQVISWGYSLDAAPATTGVGVVELLQTDVAATVTAHVAAGVQKLDPNAPDTLLTLGVAATGYTASAEGTVAATRMFDAVEIAGISNGSGETKYAYQFMPDERPILAVSKFLRVRVTFSAAVNMLCWICHDE
;
A
#
# COMPACT_ATOMS: atom_id res chain seq x y z
N MET A 1 -1.18 -11.20 -4.89
CA MET A 1 -0.06 -11.25 -3.91
C MET A 1 -0.59 -11.88 -2.65
N THR A 2 0.20 -12.72 -1.97
CA THR A 2 -0.24 -13.40 -0.74
C THR A 2 0.21 -12.60 0.48
N THR A 3 -0.71 -12.29 1.39
CA THR A 3 -0.43 -11.69 2.69
C THR A 3 0.32 -12.70 3.59
N GLY A 4 0.69 -12.29 4.78
CA GLY A 4 1.25 -13.18 5.78
C GLY A 4 0.31 -13.36 6.97
N THR A 5 0.83 -13.95 8.03
CA THR A 5 0.18 -14.05 9.35
C THR A 5 0.78 -13.05 10.36
N ALA A 6 1.52 -12.07 9.88
CA ALA A 6 2.11 -10.99 10.64
C ALA A 6 2.02 -9.69 9.82
N ILE A 7 2.50 -8.58 10.37
CA ILE A 7 2.61 -7.32 9.64
C ILE A 7 3.36 -7.54 8.32
N LYS A 8 2.78 -7.08 7.22
CA LYS A 8 3.39 -7.18 5.89
C LYS A 8 3.00 -6.02 4.98
N THR A 9 3.99 -5.39 4.37
CA THR A 9 3.78 -4.39 3.30
C THR A 9 3.47 -5.13 2.01
N MET A 10 2.31 -4.83 1.42
CA MET A 10 1.83 -5.42 0.18
C MET A 10 2.19 -4.57 -1.03
N LEU A 11 2.21 -3.25 -0.89
CA LEU A 11 2.63 -2.29 -1.91
C LEU A 11 3.41 -1.17 -1.25
N GLN A 12 4.52 -0.76 -1.85
CA GLN A 12 5.34 0.36 -1.42
C GLN A 12 5.67 1.26 -2.60
N LEU A 13 5.50 2.56 -2.42
CA LEU A 13 5.95 3.60 -3.35
C LEU A 13 7.03 4.44 -2.66
N ALA A 14 8.19 4.60 -3.29
CA ALA A 14 9.27 5.46 -2.81
C ALA A 14 9.18 6.81 -3.52
N THR A 15 8.82 7.86 -2.77
CA THR A 15 8.71 9.21 -3.32
C THR A 15 10.06 9.71 -3.84
N PRO A 16 10.07 10.45 -4.95
CA PRO A 16 11.31 11.04 -5.46
C PRO A 16 11.91 12.03 -4.45
N SER A 17 13.19 12.32 -4.61
CA SER A 17 13.88 13.33 -3.77
C SER A 17 13.61 14.77 -4.21
N THR A 18 13.01 14.97 -5.38
CA THR A 18 12.88 16.27 -6.03
C THR A 18 11.49 16.89 -5.91
N ARG A 19 10.45 16.10 -5.65
CA ARG A 19 9.09 16.60 -5.49
C ARG A 19 8.25 15.73 -4.56
N GLN A 20 7.23 16.33 -4.01
CA GLN A 20 6.22 15.66 -3.20
C GLN A 20 5.28 14.86 -4.09
N MET A 21 4.65 13.85 -3.52
CA MET A 21 3.64 13.03 -4.17
C MET A 21 2.30 13.23 -3.47
N GLN A 22 1.22 13.30 -4.24
CA GLN A 22 -0.14 13.40 -3.73
C GLN A 22 -0.91 12.11 -4.01
N VAL A 23 -1.56 11.55 -2.99
CA VAL A 23 -2.44 10.38 -3.16
C VAL A 23 -3.83 10.83 -3.60
N ILE A 24 -4.30 10.30 -4.71
CA ILE A 24 -5.65 10.58 -5.25
C ILE A 24 -6.64 9.54 -4.72
N SER A 25 -6.28 8.25 -4.84
CA SER A 25 -7.13 7.16 -4.39
C SER A 25 -6.31 5.91 -4.12
N TRP A 26 -6.86 5.00 -3.36
CA TRP A 26 -6.28 3.70 -3.10
C TRP A 26 -7.35 2.66 -2.86
N GLY A 27 -6.96 1.42 -2.88
CA GLY A 27 -7.89 0.35 -2.59
C GLY A 27 -7.25 -1.02 -2.62
N TYR A 28 -8.05 -1.99 -2.20
CA TYR A 28 -7.67 -3.39 -2.22
C TYR A 28 -8.88 -4.31 -2.42
N SER A 29 -8.59 -5.54 -2.79
CA SER A 29 -9.54 -6.65 -2.74
C SER A 29 -8.83 -7.91 -2.25
N LEU A 30 -9.55 -8.72 -1.50
CA LEU A 30 -9.11 -10.00 -0.95
C LEU A 30 -9.92 -11.12 -1.58
N ASP A 31 -9.34 -12.30 -1.74
CA ASP A 31 -10.03 -13.49 -2.22
C ASP A 31 -10.83 -14.22 -1.11
N ALA A 32 -10.52 -13.94 0.16
CA ALA A 32 -11.21 -14.50 1.31
C ALA A 32 -11.11 -13.57 2.53
N ALA A 33 -11.89 -13.80 3.56
CA ALA A 33 -11.73 -13.13 4.84
C ALA A 33 -10.37 -13.51 5.49
N PRO A 34 -9.62 -12.55 6.07
CA PRO A 34 -8.26 -12.78 6.56
C PRO A 34 -8.18 -13.56 7.88
N ALA A 35 -9.31 -13.92 8.47
CA ALA A 35 -9.39 -14.68 9.71
C ALA A 35 -10.75 -15.33 9.87
N THR A 36 -10.80 -16.48 10.53
CA THR A 36 -12.07 -17.07 10.99
C THR A 36 -12.56 -16.45 12.29
N THR A 37 -11.64 -15.91 13.09
CA THR A 37 -11.89 -15.17 14.33
C THR A 37 -10.84 -14.06 14.46
N GLY A 38 -11.22 -12.92 15.01
CA GLY A 38 -10.35 -11.79 15.18
C GLY A 38 -10.53 -10.71 14.10
N VAL A 39 -9.64 -9.74 14.08
CA VAL A 39 -9.68 -8.58 13.20
C VAL A 39 -8.43 -8.57 12.35
N GLY A 40 -8.59 -8.37 11.04
CA GLY A 40 -7.53 -7.98 10.14
C GLY A 40 -7.49 -6.46 10.00
N VAL A 41 -6.32 -5.90 9.75
CA VAL A 41 -6.16 -4.46 9.52
C VAL A 41 -5.42 -4.24 8.21
N VAL A 42 -5.92 -3.30 7.41
CA VAL A 42 -5.25 -2.78 6.22
C VAL A 42 -5.03 -1.29 6.41
N GLU A 43 -3.81 -0.83 6.22
CA GLU A 43 -3.40 0.55 6.49
C GLU A 43 -2.77 1.18 5.26
N LEU A 44 -3.11 2.45 5.01
CA LEU A 44 -2.36 3.33 4.13
C LEU A 44 -1.54 4.30 4.96
N LEU A 45 -0.22 4.23 4.89
CA LEU A 45 0.65 5.05 5.74
C LEU A 45 1.95 5.46 5.04
N GLN A 46 2.50 6.60 5.48
CA GLN A 46 3.87 7.00 5.15
C GLN A 46 4.83 6.51 6.22
N THR A 47 5.99 6.00 5.80
CA THR A 47 7.10 5.62 6.70
C THR A 47 8.40 6.33 6.31
N ASP A 48 9.33 6.40 7.24
CA ASP A 48 10.67 6.96 7.07
C ASP A 48 11.70 5.94 6.55
N VAL A 49 11.41 4.65 6.68
CA VAL A 49 12.30 3.55 6.29
C VAL A 49 11.60 2.65 5.27
N ALA A 50 12.34 2.17 4.27
CA ALA A 50 11.84 1.21 3.30
C ALA A 50 11.63 -0.17 3.90
N ALA A 51 10.60 -0.88 3.44
CA ALA A 51 10.56 -2.34 3.48
C ALA A 51 11.45 -2.91 2.36
N THR A 52 11.95 -4.11 2.53
CA THR A 52 12.56 -4.88 1.44
C THR A 52 11.45 -5.56 0.65
N VAL A 53 11.25 -5.14 -0.59
CA VAL A 53 10.13 -5.57 -1.45
C VAL A 53 10.62 -6.23 -2.72
N THR A 54 9.73 -6.95 -3.39
CA THR A 54 9.96 -7.31 -4.80
C THR A 54 9.83 -6.05 -5.64
N ALA A 55 10.90 -5.65 -6.32
CA ALA A 55 10.95 -4.39 -7.05
C ALA A 55 9.91 -4.33 -8.18
N HIS A 56 9.22 -3.20 -8.32
CA HIS A 56 8.49 -2.89 -9.54
C HIS A 56 9.47 -2.56 -10.67
N VAL A 57 9.08 -2.95 -11.88
CA VAL A 57 9.66 -2.44 -13.13
C VAL A 57 8.86 -1.21 -13.58
N ALA A 58 9.43 -0.39 -14.46
CA ALA A 58 8.75 0.83 -14.95
C ALA A 58 7.35 0.55 -15.52
N ALA A 59 7.17 -0.56 -16.23
CA ALA A 59 5.87 -0.99 -16.74
C ALA A 59 4.84 -1.36 -15.64
N GLY A 60 5.25 -1.52 -14.40
CA GLY A 60 4.36 -1.73 -13.25
C GLY A 60 3.70 -0.46 -12.74
N VAL A 61 4.21 0.72 -13.13
CA VAL A 61 3.62 2.03 -12.83
C VAL A 61 2.86 2.49 -14.08
N GLN A 62 1.54 2.32 -14.04
CA GLN A 62 0.68 2.61 -15.20
C GLN A 62 0.32 4.09 -15.26
N LYS A 63 0.50 4.72 -16.42
CA LYS A 63 0.03 6.08 -16.67
C LYS A 63 -1.47 6.08 -16.96
N LEU A 64 -2.22 6.97 -16.30
CA LEU A 64 -3.63 7.19 -16.61
C LEU A 64 -3.78 8.05 -17.88
N ASP A 65 -2.86 9.01 -18.10
CA ASP A 65 -2.73 9.72 -19.37
C ASP A 65 -1.52 9.15 -20.13
N PRO A 66 -1.71 8.59 -21.34
CA PRO A 66 -0.61 8.00 -22.10
C PRO A 66 0.46 9.04 -22.50
N ASN A 67 0.13 10.33 -22.51
CA ASN A 67 1.04 11.42 -22.84
C ASN A 67 1.76 12.01 -21.61
N ALA A 68 1.40 11.57 -20.40
CA ALA A 68 2.09 12.01 -19.19
C ALA A 68 3.58 11.62 -19.21
N PRO A 69 4.46 12.39 -18.57
CA PRO A 69 5.85 12.00 -18.40
C PRO A 69 5.98 10.69 -17.62
N ASP A 70 7.14 10.08 -17.68
CA ASP A 70 7.43 8.90 -16.88
C ASP A 70 7.47 9.24 -15.39
N THR A 71 7.05 8.28 -14.55
CA THR A 71 7.07 8.44 -13.11
C THR A 71 8.46 8.74 -12.58
N LEU A 72 8.57 9.61 -11.60
CA LEU A 72 9.78 9.92 -10.85
C LEU A 72 9.98 9.01 -9.63
N LEU A 73 9.06 8.07 -9.36
CA LEU A 73 9.22 7.11 -8.28
C LEU A 73 10.55 6.37 -8.38
N THR A 74 11.24 6.24 -7.26
CA THR A 74 12.45 5.40 -7.19
C THR A 74 12.05 3.94 -7.22
N LEU A 75 12.53 3.17 -8.20
CA LEU A 75 12.28 1.74 -8.32
C LEU A 75 13.40 0.92 -7.68
N GLY A 76 13.08 -0.20 -7.08
CA GLY A 76 14.08 -1.11 -6.50
C GLY A 76 13.61 -1.89 -5.29
N VAL A 77 14.42 -2.82 -4.83
CA VAL A 77 14.10 -3.72 -3.70
C VAL A 77 13.98 -3.00 -2.35
N ALA A 78 14.58 -1.83 -2.18
CA ALA A 78 14.42 -0.96 -1.01
C ALA A 78 13.70 0.35 -1.39
N ALA A 79 12.82 0.30 -2.38
CA ALA A 79 12.14 1.46 -2.96
C ALA A 79 10.71 1.09 -3.37
N THR A 80 10.30 1.40 -4.61
CA THR A 80 8.98 1.06 -5.11
C THR A 80 8.89 -0.40 -5.50
N GLY A 81 7.93 -1.10 -4.90
CA GLY A 81 7.72 -2.52 -5.14
C GLY A 81 6.53 -3.08 -4.37
N TYR A 82 6.43 -4.38 -4.36
CA TYR A 82 5.31 -5.11 -3.76
C TYR A 82 5.79 -6.31 -2.94
N THR A 83 4.94 -6.79 -2.06
CA THR A 83 5.17 -7.99 -1.22
C THR A 83 6.51 -7.95 -0.49
N ALA A 84 6.51 -7.34 0.68
CA ALA A 84 7.72 -7.26 1.48
C ALA A 84 8.21 -8.63 1.99
N SER A 85 9.51 -8.82 1.98
CA SER A 85 10.21 -9.90 2.68
C SER A 85 10.72 -9.47 4.06
N ALA A 86 10.91 -8.16 4.28
CA ALA A 86 11.25 -7.57 5.58
C ALA A 86 10.71 -6.15 5.68
N GLU A 87 10.18 -5.79 6.84
CA GLU A 87 9.50 -4.48 7.06
C GLU A 87 10.47 -3.33 7.36
N GLY A 88 11.70 -3.62 7.76
CA GLY A 88 12.63 -2.61 8.28
C GLY A 88 12.24 -2.11 9.68
N THR A 89 13.12 -1.35 10.31
CA THR A 89 12.86 -0.72 11.61
C THR A 89 12.32 0.68 11.40
N VAL A 90 11.00 0.81 11.39
CA VAL A 90 10.30 2.09 11.20
C VAL A 90 10.36 2.89 12.50
N ALA A 91 10.87 4.12 12.45
CA ALA A 91 10.94 5.04 13.59
C ALA A 91 9.83 6.11 13.56
N ALA A 92 9.32 6.47 12.38
CA ALA A 92 8.26 7.46 12.22
C ALA A 92 7.23 7.02 11.17
N THR A 93 5.96 7.26 11.50
CA THR A 93 4.83 6.97 10.61
C THR A 93 3.84 8.13 10.58
N ARG A 94 3.14 8.26 9.44
CA ARG A 94 1.93 9.07 9.29
C ARG A 94 0.84 8.19 8.70
N MET A 95 -0.20 7.92 9.46
CA MET A 95 -1.36 7.16 9.00
C MET A 95 -2.28 8.08 8.21
N PHE A 96 -2.73 7.63 7.04
CA PHE A 96 -3.67 8.36 6.20
C PHE A 96 -5.05 7.70 6.20
N ASP A 97 -5.07 6.37 6.27
CA ASP A 97 -6.32 5.61 6.31
C ASP A 97 -6.05 4.24 6.94
N ALA A 98 -7.08 3.69 7.59
CA ALA A 98 -7.02 2.36 8.19
C ALA A 98 -8.39 1.69 8.13
N VAL A 99 -8.41 0.44 7.70
CA VAL A 99 -9.63 -0.35 7.57
C VAL A 99 -9.51 -1.62 8.39
N GLU A 100 -10.44 -1.82 9.31
CA GLU A 100 -10.58 -3.08 10.04
C GLU A 100 -11.49 -4.04 9.27
N ILE A 101 -11.06 -5.28 9.14
CA ILE A 101 -11.81 -6.35 8.49
C ILE A 101 -12.13 -7.40 9.54
N ALA A 102 -13.39 -7.53 9.89
CA ALA A 102 -13.83 -8.57 10.82
C ALA A 102 -13.60 -9.96 10.22
N GLY A 103 -13.02 -10.85 11.02
CA GLY A 103 -12.96 -12.26 10.68
C GLY A 103 -14.35 -12.88 10.77
N ILE A 104 -14.79 -13.55 9.71
CA ILE A 104 -16.10 -14.19 9.66
C ILE A 104 -15.93 -15.68 9.44
N SER A 105 -16.50 -16.47 10.32
CA SER A 105 -16.43 -17.94 10.26
C SER A 105 -17.05 -18.56 9.00
N ASN A 106 -17.81 -17.79 8.23
CA ASN A 106 -18.53 -18.25 7.03
C ASN A 106 -18.00 -17.65 5.71
N GLY A 107 -16.85 -16.99 5.70
CA GLY A 107 -16.21 -16.45 4.48
C GLY A 107 -16.93 -15.25 3.83
N SER A 108 -17.93 -14.68 4.47
CA SER A 108 -18.75 -13.56 3.94
C SER A 108 -18.42 -12.24 4.62
N GLY A 109 -17.16 -11.81 4.58
CA GLY A 109 -16.73 -10.48 5.02
C GLY A 109 -16.59 -9.52 3.85
N GLU A 110 -16.52 -8.22 4.14
CA GLU A 110 -16.16 -7.23 3.14
C GLU A 110 -14.71 -7.47 2.73
N THR A 111 -14.53 -7.89 1.48
CA THR A 111 -13.21 -8.25 0.93
C THR A 111 -12.69 -7.20 -0.04
N LYS A 112 -13.43 -6.09 -0.21
CA LYS A 112 -13.08 -5.01 -1.13
C LYS A 112 -13.26 -3.66 -0.47
N TYR A 113 -12.26 -2.81 -0.63
CA TYR A 113 -12.28 -1.41 -0.21
C TYR A 113 -11.68 -0.54 -1.31
N ALA A 114 -12.26 0.62 -1.54
CA ALA A 114 -11.71 1.65 -2.41
C ALA A 114 -12.10 3.02 -1.86
N TYR A 115 -11.14 3.90 -1.71
CA TYR A 115 -11.34 5.26 -1.24
C TYR A 115 -10.68 6.27 -2.18
N GLN A 116 -11.44 7.30 -2.56
CA GLN A 116 -10.95 8.44 -3.31
C GLN A 116 -10.97 9.68 -2.41
N PHE A 117 -9.81 10.26 -2.18
CA PHE A 117 -9.67 11.46 -1.39
C PHE A 117 -10.25 12.67 -2.12
N MET A 118 -11.04 13.47 -1.41
CA MET A 118 -11.48 14.77 -1.92
C MET A 118 -10.25 15.67 -2.17
N PRO A 119 -10.31 16.61 -3.11
CA PRO A 119 -9.13 17.41 -3.48
C PRO A 119 -8.40 18.05 -2.29
N ASP A 120 -9.14 18.53 -1.29
CA ASP A 120 -8.56 19.19 -0.10
C ASP A 120 -8.13 18.21 1.00
N GLU A 121 -8.45 16.92 0.87
CA GLU A 121 -8.11 15.86 1.84
C GLU A 121 -6.98 14.95 1.36
N ARG A 122 -6.50 15.14 0.14
CA ARG A 122 -5.48 14.27 -0.45
C ARG A 122 -4.20 14.28 0.36
N PRO A 123 -3.74 13.11 0.84
CA PRO A 123 -2.47 13.03 1.55
C PRO A 123 -1.31 13.48 0.67
N ILE A 124 -0.50 14.40 1.19
CA ILE A 124 0.75 14.83 0.57
C ILE A 124 1.90 14.12 1.27
N LEU A 125 2.68 13.39 0.52
CA LEU A 125 3.87 12.71 1.00
C LEU A 125 5.10 13.59 0.82
N ALA A 126 5.94 13.60 1.84
CA ALA A 126 7.23 14.28 1.75
C ALA A 126 8.18 13.55 0.77
N VAL A 127 9.15 14.28 0.26
CA VAL A 127 10.23 13.73 -0.56
C VAL A 127 11.03 12.66 0.20
N SER A 128 11.57 11.68 -0.51
CA SER A 128 12.41 10.61 0.05
C SER A 128 11.75 9.85 1.20
N LYS A 129 10.45 9.59 1.10
CA LYS A 129 9.65 8.79 2.03
C LYS A 129 8.99 7.62 1.30
N PHE A 130 8.34 6.76 2.07
CA PHE A 130 7.73 5.54 1.56
C PHE A 130 6.25 5.53 1.90
N LEU A 131 5.39 5.48 0.88
CA LEU A 131 3.97 5.20 1.05
C LEU A 131 3.77 3.69 1.01
N ARG A 132 3.04 3.15 1.98
CA ARG A 132 2.81 1.70 2.06
C ARG A 132 1.33 1.39 2.19
N VAL A 133 0.91 0.34 1.50
CA VAL A 133 -0.27 -0.45 1.87
C VAL A 133 0.24 -1.60 2.72
N ARG A 134 -0.08 -1.59 4.01
CA ARG A 134 0.40 -2.56 4.99
C ARG A 134 -0.78 -3.33 5.57
N VAL A 135 -0.60 -4.60 5.79
CA VAL A 135 -1.62 -5.46 6.38
C VAL A 135 -1.13 -6.13 7.66
N THR A 136 -2.06 -6.39 8.56
CA THR A 136 -1.84 -7.23 9.74
C THR A 136 -2.97 -8.24 9.81
N PHE A 137 -2.70 -9.46 9.39
CA PHE A 137 -3.69 -10.53 9.29
C PHE A 137 -3.28 -11.73 10.14
N SER A 138 -4.27 -12.47 10.63
CA SER A 138 -4.06 -13.73 11.37
C SER A 138 -4.02 -14.96 10.46
N ALA A 139 -4.48 -14.83 9.22
CA ALA A 139 -4.42 -15.87 8.19
C ALA A 139 -3.95 -15.28 6.87
N ALA A 140 -3.18 -16.05 6.11
CA ALA A 140 -2.73 -15.63 4.78
C ALA A 140 -3.88 -15.74 3.77
N VAL A 141 -4.11 -14.66 3.03
CA VAL A 141 -5.07 -14.59 1.93
C VAL A 141 -4.41 -13.93 0.72
N ASN A 142 -4.99 -14.09 -0.47
CA ASN A 142 -4.50 -13.34 -1.61
C ASN A 142 -5.11 -11.94 -1.63
N MET A 143 -4.28 -10.97 -1.96
CA MET A 143 -4.64 -9.56 -2.01
C MET A 143 -4.22 -8.94 -3.34
N LEU A 144 -5.10 -8.16 -3.92
CA LEU A 144 -4.79 -7.18 -4.95
C LEU A 144 -4.94 -5.80 -4.29
N CYS A 145 -3.94 -4.92 -4.45
CA CYS A 145 -4.03 -3.54 -3.99
C CYS A 145 -3.42 -2.59 -5.01
N TRP A 146 -3.87 -1.33 -4.95
CA TRP A 146 -3.46 -0.29 -5.88
C TRP A 146 -3.46 1.07 -5.19
N ILE A 147 -2.67 1.99 -5.73
CA ILE A 147 -2.63 3.41 -5.34
C ILE A 147 -2.62 4.22 -6.63
N CYS A 148 -3.49 5.23 -6.71
CA CYS A 148 -3.44 6.27 -7.72
C CYS A 148 -2.83 7.53 -7.09
N HIS A 149 -1.84 8.11 -7.74
CA HIS A 149 -1.11 9.26 -7.23
C HIS A 149 -0.78 10.26 -8.34
N ASP A 150 -0.40 11.45 -7.93
CA ASP A 150 0.13 12.53 -8.76
C ASP A 150 1.48 12.99 -8.21
N GLU A 151 2.41 13.40 -9.11
CA GLU A 151 3.81 13.77 -8.80
C GLU A 151 4.13 15.23 -9.15
#